data_ea3c610fc085a2b3f981a6922161dfea
#
_entry.id   ea3c610fc085a2b3f981a6922161dfea
#
_cell.length_a   1.000
_cell.length_b   1.000
_cell.length_c   1.000
_cell.angle_alpha   90.00
_cell.angle_beta   90.00
_cell.angle_gamma   90.00
#
_symmetry.space_group_name_H-M   'P 1'
#
loop_
_entity.id
_entity.type
_entity.pdbx_description
1 polymer ?
#
loop_
_entity_poly.entity_id
_entity_poly.type
_entity_poly.pdbx_seq_one_letter_code
_entity_poly.pdbx_strand_id
1 'polypeptide(L)'
;TTCVVEIIGDDMDAAADALTERYGVPVMAVHTEHFKCENHLPGLERTITACFSLMGKLPCDGSVNLLGQRMGSFEDTELSGILQRAGVKIGLQLPCGCTVADVKRAAAAKANIVVNEIALPLAQKMQTNFGIPYVFFDRFVEPERIAACYAQLFQALELPLPAELAALEQQARDMKARGTAALTGVTYIYGNTPLRTFEFNRVMVDMGMVPLVLQTSALA
;
A
#
# COMPACT_ATOMS: atom_id res chain seq x y z
N THR A 1 12.03 8.39 -15.47
CA THR A 1 12.09 9.28 -16.65
C THR A 1 10.82 10.11 -16.71
N THR A 2 10.89 11.32 -17.24
CA THR A 2 9.79 12.26 -17.32
C THR A 2 9.54 12.71 -18.76
N CYS A 3 8.50 13.52 -18.94
CA CYS A 3 7.93 13.86 -20.24
C CYS A 3 8.91 14.18 -21.37
N VAL A 4 9.95 14.99 -21.13
CA VAL A 4 10.81 15.48 -22.22
C VAL A 4 11.61 14.35 -22.85
N VAL A 5 12.33 13.59 -22.05
CA VAL A 5 13.19 12.46 -22.51
C VAL A 5 12.39 11.39 -23.23
N GLU A 6 11.18 11.07 -22.71
CA GLU A 6 10.30 10.07 -23.32
C GLU A 6 9.65 10.54 -24.64
N ILE A 7 9.36 11.85 -24.73
CA ILE A 7 8.77 12.41 -25.97
C ILE A 7 9.80 12.49 -27.10
N ILE A 8 11.05 12.83 -26.79
CA ILE A 8 12.11 12.92 -27.81
C ILE A 8 12.70 11.55 -28.18
N GLY A 9 12.31 10.50 -27.47
CA GLY A 9 12.67 9.11 -27.78
C GLY A 9 14.09 8.72 -27.36
N ASP A 10 14.62 9.34 -26.31
CA ASP A 10 15.90 8.93 -25.72
C ASP A 10 15.79 7.51 -25.14
N ASP A 11 16.77 6.66 -25.45
CA ASP A 11 16.87 5.29 -24.95
C ASP A 11 17.41 5.30 -23.50
N MET A 12 16.49 5.47 -22.55
CA MET A 12 16.81 5.53 -21.13
C MET A 12 17.20 4.15 -20.56
N ASP A 13 16.74 3.06 -21.17
CA ASP A 13 17.12 1.72 -20.75
C ASP A 13 18.58 1.46 -21.14
N ALA A 14 18.99 1.79 -22.36
CA ALA A 14 20.39 1.71 -22.77
C ALA A 14 21.30 2.63 -21.91
N ALA A 15 20.82 3.82 -21.53
CA ALA A 15 21.56 4.68 -20.63
C ALA A 15 21.73 4.07 -19.22
N ALA A 16 20.68 3.42 -18.68
CA ALA A 16 20.72 2.75 -17.39
C ALA A 16 21.68 1.54 -17.42
N ASP A 17 21.65 0.76 -18.51
CA ASP A 17 22.56 -0.37 -18.71
C ASP A 17 24.02 0.09 -18.78
N ALA A 18 24.32 1.13 -19.55
CA ALA A 18 25.66 1.70 -19.64
C ALA A 18 26.18 2.25 -18.30
N LEU A 19 25.32 2.84 -17.49
CA LEU A 19 25.67 3.30 -16.14
C LEU A 19 25.91 2.12 -15.19
N THR A 20 25.11 1.06 -15.30
CA THR A 20 25.30 -0.17 -14.53
C THR A 20 26.64 -0.80 -14.84
N GLU A 21 27.00 -0.91 -16.12
CA GLU A 21 28.28 -1.44 -16.57
C GLU A 21 29.45 -0.57 -16.07
N ARG A 22 29.32 0.75 -16.23
CA ARG A 22 30.39 1.70 -15.88
C ARG A 22 30.69 1.75 -14.39
N TYR A 23 29.68 1.67 -13.54
CA TYR A 23 29.83 1.91 -12.10
C TYR A 23 29.71 0.65 -11.25
N GLY A 24 29.31 -0.49 -11.84
CA GLY A 24 29.11 -1.74 -11.11
C GLY A 24 27.95 -1.67 -10.09
N VAL A 25 27.05 -0.70 -10.26
CA VAL A 25 25.86 -0.53 -9.40
C VAL A 25 24.62 -0.67 -10.26
N PRO A 26 23.62 -1.49 -9.86
CA PRO A 26 22.39 -1.62 -10.62
C PRO A 26 21.70 -0.25 -10.80
N VAL A 27 21.51 0.14 -12.04
CA VAL A 27 20.75 1.33 -12.44
C VAL A 27 19.57 0.87 -13.27
N MET A 28 18.38 1.41 -13.01
CA MET A 28 17.19 1.09 -13.78
C MET A 28 16.47 2.36 -14.22
N ALA A 29 15.95 2.37 -15.43
CA ALA A 29 15.03 3.39 -15.89
C ALA A 29 13.62 3.07 -15.41
N VAL A 30 12.89 4.07 -14.91
CA VAL A 30 11.47 3.96 -14.62
C VAL A 30 10.71 4.89 -15.56
N HIS A 31 9.97 4.31 -16.48
CA HIS A 31 9.16 5.05 -17.46
C HIS A 31 7.86 5.46 -16.82
N THR A 32 7.76 6.69 -16.36
CA THR A 32 6.56 7.19 -15.69
C THR A 32 5.47 7.63 -16.66
N GLU A 33 5.85 7.94 -17.93
CA GLU A 33 4.95 8.39 -19.00
C GLU A 33 3.94 9.45 -18.52
N HIS A 34 4.42 10.40 -17.76
CA HIS A 34 3.57 11.38 -17.07
C HIS A 34 2.62 12.12 -18.02
N PHE A 35 3.04 12.37 -19.26
CA PHE A 35 2.22 13.03 -20.27
C PHE A 35 1.03 12.19 -20.78
N LYS A 36 1.02 10.89 -20.49
CA LYS A 36 -0.10 9.97 -20.79
C LYS A 36 -0.99 9.73 -19.57
N CYS A 37 -0.68 10.34 -18.42
CA CYS A 37 -1.35 10.08 -17.15
C CYS A 37 -2.08 11.32 -16.66
N GLU A 38 -3.30 11.18 -16.18
CA GLU A 38 -4.07 12.27 -15.58
C GLU A 38 -3.56 12.66 -14.17
N ASN A 39 -2.81 11.77 -13.52
CA ASN A 39 -2.28 11.98 -12.18
C ASN A 39 -0.95 11.23 -11.98
N HIS A 40 -0.35 11.38 -10.80
CA HIS A 40 0.97 10.83 -10.48
C HIS A 40 0.99 9.36 -10.03
N LEU A 41 -0.17 8.71 -9.89
CA LEU A 41 -0.26 7.35 -9.32
C LEU A 41 0.43 6.29 -10.18
N PRO A 42 0.27 6.27 -11.52
CA PRO A 42 0.96 5.29 -12.35
C PRO A 42 2.49 5.37 -12.24
N GLY A 43 3.04 6.59 -12.10
CA GLY A 43 4.47 6.77 -11.89
C GLY A 43 4.95 6.20 -10.56
N LEU A 44 4.19 6.38 -9.47
CA LEU A 44 4.48 5.79 -8.17
C LEU A 44 4.40 4.27 -8.20
N GLU A 45 3.36 3.72 -8.81
CA GLU A 45 3.17 2.28 -8.96
C GLU A 45 4.34 1.64 -9.72
N ARG A 46 4.72 2.23 -10.86
CA ARG A 46 5.85 1.76 -11.67
C ARG A 46 7.16 1.80 -10.90
N THR A 47 7.40 2.89 -10.15
CA THR A 47 8.62 3.04 -9.33
C THR A 47 8.69 1.99 -8.23
N ILE A 48 7.59 1.78 -7.50
CA ILE A 48 7.51 0.75 -6.46
C ILE A 48 7.70 -0.64 -7.07
N THR A 49 7.04 -0.91 -8.20
CA THR A 49 7.12 -2.20 -8.89
C THR A 49 8.51 -2.48 -9.45
N ALA A 50 9.23 -1.46 -9.91
CA ALA A 50 10.60 -1.59 -10.42
C ALA A 50 11.58 -2.08 -9.32
N CYS A 51 11.31 -1.81 -8.05
CA CYS A 51 12.10 -2.35 -6.95
C CYS A 51 12.20 -3.88 -6.94
N PHE A 52 11.25 -4.57 -7.60
CA PHE A 52 11.28 -6.02 -7.74
C PHE A 52 12.57 -6.55 -8.38
N SER A 53 13.15 -5.80 -9.32
CA SER A 53 14.41 -6.20 -9.99
C SER A 53 15.62 -6.30 -9.06
N LEU A 54 15.55 -5.67 -7.88
CA LEU A 54 16.58 -5.74 -6.85
C LEU A 54 16.41 -6.94 -5.91
N MET A 55 15.27 -7.64 -5.98
CA MET A 55 14.93 -8.73 -5.07
C MET A 55 15.39 -10.06 -5.63
N GLY A 56 15.93 -10.93 -4.77
CA GLY A 56 16.25 -12.30 -5.09
C GLY A 56 15.57 -13.25 -4.13
N LYS A 57 15.34 -14.51 -4.54
CA LYS A 57 14.74 -15.52 -3.66
C LYS A 57 15.63 -15.76 -2.44
N LEU A 58 15.05 -15.66 -1.25
CA LEU A 58 15.75 -15.84 0.03
C LEU A 58 14.96 -16.83 0.92
N PRO A 59 15.63 -17.48 1.89
CA PRO A 59 14.94 -18.22 2.94
C PRO A 59 14.02 -17.29 3.74
N CYS A 60 12.84 -17.81 4.12
CA CYS A 60 11.90 -17.07 4.95
C CYS A 60 12.50 -16.81 6.35
N ASP A 61 12.45 -15.55 6.79
CA ASP A 61 12.93 -15.12 8.12
C ASP A 61 11.79 -14.85 9.12
N GLY A 62 10.54 -15.04 8.69
CA GLY A 62 9.32 -14.82 9.49
C GLY A 62 8.88 -13.36 9.60
N SER A 63 9.59 -12.44 8.97
CA SER A 63 9.18 -11.02 8.93
C SER A 63 7.99 -10.79 7.98
N VAL A 64 7.41 -9.59 8.03
CA VAL A 64 6.43 -9.10 7.06
C VAL A 64 6.93 -7.84 6.38
N ASN A 65 6.54 -7.62 5.13
CA ASN A 65 6.76 -6.35 4.46
C ASN A 65 5.50 -5.48 4.55
N LEU A 66 5.69 -4.19 4.74
CA LEU A 66 4.67 -3.16 4.63
C LEU A 66 4.84 -2.43 3.30
N LEU A 67 3.90 -2.60 2.40
CA LEU A 67 3.96 -2.07 1.04
C LEU A 67 2.91 -0.98 0.82
N GLY A 68 3.34 0.16 0.32
CA GLY A 68 2.46 1.28 0.00
C GLY A 68 2.34 2.36 1.09
N GLN A 69 3.08 2.26 2.19
CA GLN A 69 3.12 3.30 3.21
C GLN A 69 3.91 4.51 2.69
N ARG A 70 3.20 5.59 2.34
CA ARG A 70 3.81 6.76 1.68
C ARG A 70 4.23 7.87 2.63
N MET A 71 3.50 8.06 3.70
CA MET A 71 3.69 9.15 4.65
C MET A 71 3.28 8.72 6.05
N GLY A 72 3.80 9.43 7.04
CA GLY A 72 3.53 9.17 8.45
C GLY A 72 4.37 8.04 9.04
N SER A 73 4.31 7.90 10.34
CA SER A 73 4.93 6.81 11.08
C SER A 73 3.99 5.60 11.08
N PHE A 74 4.49 4.44 10.66
CA PHE A 74 3.77 3.18 10.79
C PHE A 74 3.74 2.73 12.25
N GLU A 75 4.76 3.06 13.00
CA GLU A 75 4.95 2.68 14.40
C GLU A 75 3.80 3.19 15.30
N ASP A 76 3.18 4.31 14.93
CA ASP A 76 2.06 4.91 15.68
C ASP A 76 0.68 4.30 15.32
N THR A 77 0.65 3.28 14.46
CA THR A 77 -0.60 2.64 14.05
C THR A 77 -1.00 1.48 14.96
N GLU A 78 -2.31 1.24 15.06
CA GLU A 78 -2.85 0.05 15.74
C GLU A 78 -2.23 -1.24 15.19
N LEU A 79 -2.14 -1.37 13.85
CA LEU A 79 -1.57 -2.54 13.18
C LEU A 79 -0.13 -2.79 13.63
N SER A 80 0.69 -1.76 13.73
CA SER A 80 2.07 -1.88 14.25
C SER A 80 2.08 -2.45 15.66
N GLY A 81 1.26 -1.89 16.57
CA GLY A 81 1.17 -2.36 17.94
C GLY A 81 0.71 -3.83 18.05
N ILE A 82 -0.25 -4.24 17.25
CA ILE A 82 -0.74 -5.62 17.20
C ILE A 82 0.35 -6.58 16.70
N LEU A 83 1.04 -6.24 15.62
CA LEU A 83 2.14 -7.05 15.08
C LEU A 83 3.29 -7.17 16.08
N GLN A 84 3.65 -6.08 16.74
CA GLN A 84 4.70 -6.09 17.77
C GLN A 84 4.36 -7.02 18.93
N ARG A 85 3.12 -6.94 19.45
CA ARG A 85 2.66 -7.84 20.53
C ARG A 85 2.60 -9.29 20.09
N ALA A 86 2.33 -9.55 18.82
CA ALA A 86 2.38 -10.89 18.23
C ALA A 86 3.81 -11.38 17.93
N GLY A 87 4.85 -10.57 18.22
CA GLY A 87 6.24 -10.92 17.95
C GLY A 87 6.63 -10.87 16.47
N VAL A 88 5.81 -10.26 15.61
CA VAL A 88 6.05 -10.15 14.17
C VAL A 88 6.91 -8.93 13.88
N LYS A 89 8.00 -9.13 13.14
CA LYS A 89 8.92 -8.07 12.74
C LYS A 89 8.56 -7.51 11.37
N ILE A 90 8.71 -6.21 11.18
CA ILE A 90 8.66 -5.57 9.86
C ILE A 90 10.04 -5.68 9.23
N GLY A 91 10.14 -6.34 8.07
CA GLY A 91 11.37 -6.50 7.30
C GLY A 91 11.62 -5.35 6.33
N LEU A 92 10.56 -4.87 5.67
CA LEU A 92 10.61 -3.76 4.73
C LEU A 92 9.40 -2.83 4.93
N GLN A 93 9.64 -1.53 4.90
CA GLN A 93 8.59 -0.50 4.75
C GLN A 93 8.84 0.25 3.45
N LEU A 94 8.05 0.00 2.40
CA LEU A 94 8.24 0.59 1.08
C LEU A 94 7.02 1.46 0.70
N PRO A 95 7.23 2.67 0.20
CA PRO A 95 8.48 3.36 -0.12
C PRO A 95 9.11 4.13 1.05
N CYS A 96 8.45 4.26 2.18
CA CYS A 96 8.88 5.13 3.26
C CYS A 96 9.77 4.38 4.28
N GLY A 97 10.96 4.92 4.56
CA GLY A 97 11.81 4.43 5.64
C GLY A 97 12.67 3.18 5.31
N CYS A 98 12.89 2.84 4.03
CA CYS A 98 13.71 1.70 3.65
C CYS A 98 15.04 2.10 3.00
N THR A 99 16.00 1.19 3.08
CA THR A 99 17.25 1.22 2.34
C THR A 99 17.22 0.25 1.16
N VAL A 100 18.17 0.36 0.23
CA VAL A 100 18.35 -0.62 -0.85
C VAL A 100 18.64 -2.03 -0.28
N ALA A 101 19.32 -2.12 0.86
CA ALA A 101 19.58 -3.39 1.52
C ALA A 101 18.28 -4.04 2.03
N ASP A 102 17.34 -3.25 2.53
CA ASP A 102 16.02 -3.76 2.96
C ASP A 102 15.20 -4.25 1.76
N VAL A 103 15.21 -3.50 0.64
CA VAL A 103 14.57 -3.94 -0.60
C VAL A 103 15.15 -5.29 -1.09
N LYS A 104 16.47 -5.44 -1.08
CA LYS A 104 17.10 -6.70 -1.47
C LYS A 104 16.72 -7.89 -0.58
N ARG A 105 16.39 -7.64 0.69
CA ARG A 105 15.95 -8.67 1.65
C ARG A 105 14.45 -8.92 1.66
N ALA A 106 13.67 -8.12 0.96
CA ALA A 106 12.21 -8.19 1.00
C ALA A 106 11.63 -9.58 0.68
N ALA A 107 12.35 -10.37 -0.13
CA ALA A 107 11.94 -11.73 -0.48
C ALA A 107 12.11 -12.77 0.64
N ALA A 108 12.67 -12.38 1.80
CA ALA A 108 12.72 -13.23 2.98
C ALA A 108 11.44 -13.18 3.85
N ALA A 109 10.53 -12.27 3.57
CA ALA A 109 9.32 -12.10 4.36
C ALA A 109 8.35 -13.28 4.22
N LYS A 110 7.59 -13.56 5.29
CA LYS A 110 6.53 -14.57 5.32
C LYS A 110 5.26 -14.09 4.61
N ALA A 111 4.96 -12.78 4.67
CA ALA A 111 3.81 -12.18 4.01
C ALA A 111 4.06 -10.69 3.67
N ASN A 112 3.28 -10.16 2.72
CA ASN A 112 3.22 -8.75 2.39
C ASN A 112 1.92 -8.14 2.91
N ILE A 113 1.99 -7.02 3.61
CA ILE A 113 0.85 -6.20 4.00
C ILE A 113 0.79 -5.02 3.03
N VAL A 114 -0.23 -4.97 2.20
CA VAL A 114 -0.40 -3.90 1.21
C VAL A 114 -1.39 -2.88 1.76
N VAL A 115 -0.92 -1.68 2.07
CA VAL A 115 -1.74 -0.61 2.65
C VAL A 115 -2.12 0.49 1.65
N ASN A 116 -1.72 0.32 0.39
CA ASN A 116 -2.08 1.21 -0.70
C ASN A 116 -2.02 0.45 -2.03
N GLU A 117 -3.02 0.66 -2.87
CA GLU A 117 -3.18 -0.02 -4.16
C GLU A 117 -2.00 0.12 -5.12
N ILE A 118 -1.24 1.24 -5.05
CA ILE A 118 -0.03 1.45 -5.85
C ILE A 118 1.05 0.39 -5.64
N ALA A 119 0.97 -0.40 -4.58
CA ALA A 119 1.92 -1.46 -4.29
C ALA A 119 1.38 -2.87 -4.62
N LEU A 120 0.13 -2.98 -5.08
CA LEU A 120 -0.46 -4.27 -5.47
C LEU A 120 0.33 -4.98 -6.57
N PRO A 121 0.78 -4.32 -7.67
CA PRO A 121 1.54 -5.00 -8.71
C PRO A 121 2.86 -5.58 -8.19
N LEU A 122 3.55 -4.90 -7.26
CA LEU A 122 4.73 -5.45 -6.60
C LEU A 122 4.38 -6.68 -5.77
N ALA A 123 3.34 -6.61 -4.94
CA ALA A 123 2.93 -7.72 -4.09
C ALA A 123 2.53 -8.95 -4.92
N GLN A 124 1.82 -8.75 -6.03
CA GLN A 124 1.45 -9.81 -6.97
C GLN A 124 2.69 -10.46 -7.62
N LYS A 125 3.68 -9.66 -8.03
CA LYS A 125 4.95 -10.17 -8.54
C LYS A 125 5.69 -10.99 -7.49
N MET A 126 5.74 -10.54 -6.23
CA MET A 126 6.37 -11.26 -5.13
C MET A 126 5.64 -12.57 -4.84
N GLN A 127 4.32 -12.59 -4.90
CA GLN A 127 3.54 -13.82 -4.74
C GLN A 127 3.84 -14.81 -5.88
N THR A 128 3.82 -14.36 -7.12
CA THR A 128 4.02 -15.22 -8.30
C THR A 128 5.44 -15.80 -8.35
N ASN A 129 6.46 -15.00 -8.03
CA ASN A 129 7.87 -15.39 -8.23
C ASN A 129 8.52 -16.00 -6.99
N PHE A 130 8.10 -15.57 -5.80
CA PHE A 130 8.70 -16.01 -4.53
C PHE A 130 7.75 -16.84 -3.66
N GLY A 131 6.45 -16.87 -3.99
CA GLY A 131 5.42 -17.57 -3.21
C GLY A 131 5.00 -16.81 -1.94
N ILE A 132 5.33 -15.53 -1.83
CA ILE A 132 5.01 -14.73 -0.64
C ILE A 132 3.56 -14.22 -0.75
N PRO A 133 2.63 -14.68 0.11
CA PRO A 133 1.25 -14.21 0.06
C PRO A 133 1.15 -12.72 0.42
N TYR A 134 0.09 -12.06 -0.03
CA TYR A 134 -0.19 -10.72 0.40
C TYR A 134 -1.62 -10.55 0.92
N VAL A 135 -1.78 -9.61 1.84
CA VAL A 135 -3.08 -9.15 2.32
C VAL A 135 -3.22 -7.68 1.98
N PHE A 136 -4.27 -7.34 1.25
CA PHE A 136 -4.63 -5.94 1.02
C PHE A 136 -5.33 -5.42 2.26
N PHE A 137 -4.55 -4.75 3.11
CA PHE A 137 -5.02 -4.24 4.39
C PHE A 137 -5.69 -2.89 4.18
N ASP A 138 -7.01 -2.93 4.07
CA ASP A 138 -7.83 -1.74 3.88
C ASP A 138 -7.70 -0.77 5.06
N ARG A 139 -7.51 0.50 4.74
CA ARG A 139 -7.38 1.58 5.73
C ARG A 139 -8.69 2.35 5.91
N PHE A 140 -9.80 1.81 5.46
CA PHE A 140 -11.10 2.45 5.59
C PHE A 140 -11.71 2.25 6.98
N VAL A 141 -12.79 2.98 7.22
CA VAL A 141 -13.47 3.05 8.51
C VAL A 141 -14.56 1.98 8.70
N GLU A 142 -14.51 0.88 7.93
CA GLU A 142 -15.47 -0.23 8.06
C GLU A 142 -14.91 -1.30 9.03
N PRO A 143 -15.43 -1.39 10.25
CA PRO A 143 -14.89 -2.30 11.27
C PRO A 143 -14.80 -3.75 10.80
N GLU A 144 -15.85 -4.23 10.12
CA GLU A 144 -15.94 -5.60 9.64
C GLU A 144 -14.88 -5.93 8.59
N ARG A 145 -14.59 -4.97 7.72
CA ARG A 145 -13.60 -5.11 6.66
C ARG A 145 -12.19 -5.12 7.23
N ILE A 146 -11.93 -4.26 8.22
CA ILE A 146 -10.65 -4.24 8.94
C ILE A 146 -10.46 -5.54 9.73
N ALA A 147 -11.49 -6.03 10.42
CA ALA A 147 -11.43 -7.31 11.13
C ALA A 147 -11.14 -8.48 10.18
N ALA A 148 -11.75 -8.50 8.99
CA ALA A 148 -11.46 -9.50 7.97
C ALA A 148 -10.01 -9.42 7.47
N CYS A 149 -9.44 -8.23 7.32
CA CYS A 149 -8.03 -8.05 6.97
C CYS A 149 -7.10 -8.62 8.05
N TYR A 150 -7.38 -8.39 9.33
CA TYR A 150 -6.63 -9.00 10.42
C TYR A 150 -6.72 -10.52 10.39
N ALA A 151 -7.91 -11.09 10.20
CA ALA A 151 -8.08 -12.53 10.11
C ALA A 151 -7.25 -13.14 8.97
N GLN A 152 -7.28 -12.54 7.78
CA GLN A 152 -6.47 -12.97 6.64
C GLN A 152 -4.97 -12.85 6.92
N LEU A 153 -4.53 -11.75 7.55
CA LEU A 153 -3.12 -11.53 7.89
C LEU A 153 -2.62 -12.59 8.88
N PHE A 154 -3.34 -12.80 9.97
CA PHE A 154 -2.93 -13.78 10.98
C PHE A 154 -3.00 -15.23 10.47
N GLN A 155 -3.94 -15.53 9.58
CA GLN A 155 -3.97 -16.80 8.84
C GLN A 155 -2.72 -16.96 7.95
N ALA A 156 -2.34 -15.94 7.17
CA ALA A 156 -1.14 -15.98 6.33
C ALA A 156 0.16 -16.12 7.15
N LEU A 157 0.16 -15.57 8.36
CA LEU A 157 1.27 -15.70 9.31
C LEU A 157 1.27 -17.03 10.07
N GLU A 158 0.20 -17.82 9.96
CA GLU A 158 -0.01 -19.05 10.75
C GLU A 158 0.06 -18.78 12.26
N LEU A 159 -0.47 -17.65 12.68
CA LEU A 159 -0.55 -17.22 14.06
C LEU A 159 -2.00 -17.18 14.55
N PRO A 160 -2.25 -17.39 15.86
CA PRO A 160 -3.59 -17.20 16.41
C PRO A 160 -4.01 -15.74 16.31
N LEU A 161 -5.30 -15.52 16.02
CA LEU A 161 -5.87 -14.18 15.99
C LEU A 161 -5.83 -13.57 17.41
N PRO A 162 -5.28 -12.38 17.62
CA PRO A 162 -5.23 -11.72 18.93
C PRO A 162 -6.63 -11.49 19.51
N ALA A 163 -6.83 -11.91 20.76
CA ALA A 163 -8.14 -11.83 21.44
C ALA A 163 -8.65 -10.38 21.57
N GLU A 164 -7.75 -9.40 21.65
CA GLU A 164 -8.08 -7.99 21.74
C GLU A 164 -8.81 -7.43 20.52
N LEU A 165 -8.66 -8.05 19.33
CA LEU A 165 -9.28 -7.57 18.09
C LEU A 165 -10.80 -7.55 18.17
N ALA A 166 -11.43 -8.47 18.87
CA ALA A 166 -12.88 -8.47 19.05
C ALA A 166 -13.35 -7.23 19.83
N ALA A 167 -12.62 -6.83 20.85
CA ALA A 167 -12.94 -5.61 21.61
C ALA A 167 -12.70 -4.33 20.78
N LEU A 168 -11.63 -4.29 19.99
CA LEU A 168 -11.32 -3.17 19.10
C LEU A 168 -12.38 -3.04 18.00
N GLU A 169 -12.81 -4.15 17.40
CA GLU A 169 -13.89 -4.15 16.42
C GLU A 169 -15.20 -3.61 17.01
N GLN A 170 -15.56 -4.04 18.23
CA GLN A 170 -16.76 -3.55 18.89
C GLN A 170 -16.67 -2.03 19.18
N GLN A 171 -15.53 -1.58 19.68
CA GLN A 171 -15.30 -0.13 19.88
C GLN A 171 -15.44 0.67 18.58
N ALA A 172 -14.90 0.16 17.47
CA ALA A 172 -15.01 0.80 16.17
C ALA A 172 -16.47 0.84 15.68
N ARG A 173 -17.26 -0.24 15.88
CA ARG A 173 -18.70 -0.27 15.58
C ARG A 173 -19.48 0.78 16.39
N ASP A 174 -19.20 0.88 17.68
CA ASP A 174 -19.84 1.84 18.57
C ASP A 174 -19.49 3.28 18.16
N MET A 175 -18.25 3.54 17.79
CA MET A 175 -17.82 4.85 17.27
C MET A 175 -18.51 5.19 15.95
N LYS A 176 -18.61 4.21 15.03
CA LYS A 176 -19.32 4.39 13.75
C LYS A 176 -20.80 4.70 13.98
N ALA A 177 -21.47 3.98 14.87
CA ALA A 177 -22.87 4.23 15.22
C ALA A 177 -23.09 5.65 15.78
N ARG A 178 -22.23 6.10 16.69
CA ARG A 178 -22.25 7.48 17.21
C ARG A 178 -21.98 8.52 16.12
N GLY A 179 -21.02 8.25 15.24
CA GLY A 179 -20.71 9.11 14.10
C GLY A 179 -21.90 9.21 13.15
N THR A 180 -22.57 8.10 12.83
CA THR A 180 -23.77 8.07 11.99
C THR A 180 -24.87 8.93 12.58
N ALA A 181 -25.14 8.81 13.88
CA ALA A 181 -26.16 9.63 14.55
C ALA A 181 -25.86 11.14 14.46
N ALA A 182 -24.58 11.53 14.53
CA ALA A 182 -24.17 12.92 14.45
C ALA A 182 -24.12 13.48 13.02
N LEU A 183 -23.87 12.63 12.02
CA LEU A 183 -23.58 13.04 10.65
C LEU A 183 -24.77 12.86 9.69
N THR A 184 -25.84 12.18 10.09
CA THR A 184 -27.03 11.98 9.26
C THR A 184 -27.61 13.32 8.79
N GLY A 185 -27.74 13.48 7.48
CA GLY A 185 -28.25 14.69 6.84
C GLY A 185 -27.22 15.81 6.64
N VAL A 186 -26.01 15.65 7.15
CA VAL A 186 -24.94 16.63 6.91
C VAL A 186 -24.51 16.57 5.46
N THR A 187 -24.50 17.74 4.81
CA THR A 187 -24.05 17.87 3.42
C THR A 187 -22.54 18.06 3.35
N TYR A 188 -21.90 17.55 2.29
CA TYR A 188 -20.45 17.69 2.12
C TYR A 188 -20.03 17.82 0.66
N ILE A 189 -18.83 18.35 0.45
CA ILE A 189 -18.11 18.39 -0.83
C ILE A 189 -16.82 17.58 -0.68
N TYR A 190 -16.54 16.70 -1.65
CA TYR A 190 -15.31 15.96 -1.70
C TYR A 190 -14.52 16.32 -2.95
N GLY A 191 -13.36 16.92 -2.79
CA GLY A 191 -12.50 17.41 -3.88
C GLY A 191 -11.03 17.26 -3.60
N ASN A 192 -10.61 16.20 -2.93
CA ASN A 192 -9.23 16.13 -2.45
C ASN A 192 -8.37 15.10 -3.22
N THR A 193 -8.42 13.84 -2.88
CA THR A 193 -7.50 12.83 -3.43
C THR A 193 -8.22 11.80 -4.29
N PRO A 194 -7.66 11.45 -5.46
CA PRO A 194 -8.23 10.41 -6.30
C PRO A 194 -8.15 9.00 -5.67
N LEU A 195 -7.20 8.78 -4.76
CA LEU A 195 -6.85 7.47 -4.23
C LEU A 195 -7.98 6.74 -3.50
N ARG A 196 -9.04 7.43 -3.06
CA ARG A 196 -10.08 6.83 -2.21
C ARG A 196 -11.44 7.47 -2.41
N THR A 197 -11.68 8.06 -3.56
CA THR A 197 -12.90 8.83 -3.78
C THR A 197 -14.14 7.99 -3.56
N PHE A 198 -14.27 6.84 -4.20
CA PHE A 198 -15.49 6.04 -4.12
C PHE A 198 -15.68 5.41 -2.74
N GLU A 199 -14.67 4.77 -2.21
CA GLU A 199 -14.77 4.02 -0.96
C GLU A 199 -14.97 4.95 0.24
N PHE A 200 -14.25 6.08 0.28
CA PHE A 200 -14.47 7.07 1.32
C PHE A 200 -15.89 7.65 1.25
N ASN A 201 -16.34 8.03 0.05
CA ASN A 201 -17.66 8.59 -0.11
C ASN A 201 -18.78 7.57 0.16
N ARG A 202 -18.56 6.29 -0.18
CA ARG A 202 -19.49 5.23 0.21
C ARG A 202 -19.70 5.20 1.71
N VAL A 203 -18.61 5.22 2.48
CA VAL A 203 -18.68 5.23 3.95
C VAL A 203 -19.41 6.47 4.47
N MET A 204 -19.16 7.66 3.91
CA MET A 204 -19.88 8.88 4.30
C MET A 204 -21.37 8.77 4.03
N VAL A 205 -21.75 8.24 2.88
CA VAL A 205 -23.16 8.01 2.52
C VAL A 205 -23.80 6.95 3.42
N ASP A 206 -23.09 5.86 3.71
CA ASP A 206 -23.55 4.82 4.64
C ASP A 206 -23.74 5.37 6.07
N MET A 207 -23.00 6.42 6.43
CA MET A 207 -23.20 7.17 7.69
C MET A 207 -24.30 8.23 7.59
N GLY A 208 -25.08 8.28 6.50
CA GLY A 208 -26.21 9.17 6.31
C GLY A 208 -25.86 10.59 5.84
N MET A 209 -24.61 10.84 5.45
CA MET A 209 -24.23 12.14 4.87
C MET A 209 -24.70 12.26 3.42
N VAL A 210 -24.89 13.51 2.97
CA VAL A 210 -25.39 13.83 1.62
C VAL A 210 -24.30 14.52 0.80
N PRO A 211 -23.72 13.86 -0.23
CA PRO A 211 -22.73 14.50 -1.09
C PRO A 211 -23.38 15.54 -2.01
N LEU A 212 -22.81 16.74 -2.06
CA LEU A 212 -23.21 17.80 -3.01
C LEU A 212 -22.32 17.78 -4.25
N VAL A 213 -21.02 17.58 -4.08
CA VAL A 213 -20.04 17.50 -5.17
C VAL A 213 -19.01 16.42 -4.86
N LEU A 214 -18.74 15.57 -5.84
CA LEU A 214 -17.68 14.56 -5.76
C LEU A 214 -16.73 14.73 -6.94
N GLN A 215 -15.43 14.84 -6.65
CA GLN A 215 -14.39 14.79 -7.68
C GLN A 215 -14.12 13.34 -8.08
N THR A 216 -14.38 12.99 -9.32
CA THR A 216 -14.22 11.62 -9.85
C THR A 216 -13.20 11.51 -10.97
N SER A 217 -12.68 12.63 -11.49
CA SER A 217 -11.82 12.72 -12.68
C SER A 217 -10.50 11.95 -12.59
N ALA A 218 -10.16 11.42 -11.45
CA ALA A 218 -8.90 10.73 -11.23
C ALA A 218 -9.03 9.19 -11.23
N LEU A 219 -10.18 8.66 -11.58
CA LEU A 219 -10.52 7.24 -11.48
C LEU A 219 -10.90 6.62 -12.84
N ALA A 220 -10.70 7.37 -13.91
CA ALA A 220 -10.89 6.89 -15.29
C ALA A 220 -9.63 6.25 -15.84
#